data_4d98c9e6078229e44a5dcdc4eedec753
#
_entry.id   4d98c9e6078229e44a5dcdc4eedec753
#
_cell.length_a   1.000
_cell.length_b   1.000
_cell.length_c   1.000
_cell.angle_alpha   90.00
_cell.angle_beta   90.00
_cell.angle_gamma   90.00
#
_symmetry.space_group_name_H-M   'P 1'
#
loop_
_entity.id
_entity.type
_entity.pdbx_description
1 polymer ?
#
loop_
_entity_poly.entity_id
_entity_poly.type
_entity_poly.pdbx_seq_one_letter_code
_entity_poly.pdbx_strand_id
1 'polypeptide(L)'
;RAAQSIWALSPALVLVYLTSTYRGYAQGMSNMKPTTVSQILEVVGKVTVGLVLAWSFTRAGKSLPVASAGAIFGVTVGGAFALLYIAVYKHRHYPDKPVADPDVPDPAGRILGTLLRISIPIALGSSVLSIINLIDTKLIMYRLQTALGYSETYANVLYGVYGKVQTLYNLPAAFVTPMTISIVPAIAAMVVQQKYDQGHTVAESALRISAAVAMPMGIGLAVLSDPIVNVLYPNSNDAGPMLLMFLGLA
;
A
#
# COMPACT_ATOMS: atom_id res chain seq x y z
N ARG A 1 -0.45 18.77 16.20
CA ARG A 1 0.42 17.60 16.51
C ARG A 1 0.74 16.79 15.25
N ALA A 2 -0.17 16.66 14.28
CA ALA A 2 0.05 15.93 13.02
C ALA A 2 0.81 16.74 11.95
N ALA A 3 0.93 18.06 12.08
CA ALA A 3 1.52 18.93 11.05
C ALA A 3 2.95 18.52 10.66
N GLN A 4 3.78 18.16 11.62
CA GLN A 4 5.17 17.75 11.37
C GLN A 4 5.24 16.47 10.51
N SER A 5 4.36 15.51 10.77
CA SER A 5 4.26 14.27 9.99
C SER A 5 3.77 14.54 8.56
N ILE A 6 2.85 15.48 8.36
CA ILE A 6 2.37 15.90 7.04
C ILE A 6 3.48 16.59 6.25
N TRP A 7 4.23 17.49 6.88
CA TRP A 7 5.39 18.12 6.24
C TRP A 7 6.48 17.10 5.85
N ALA A 8 6.73 16.10 6.71
CA ALA A 8 7.70 15.03 6.43
C ALA A 8 7.26 14.12 5.26
N LEU A 9 5.94 14.00 5.02
CA LEU A 9 5.38 13.18 3.96
C LEU A 9 5.26 13.93 2.62
N SER A 10 5.21 15.26 2.64
CA SER A 10 4.90 16.04 1.42
C SER A 10 5.87 15.79 0.26
N PRO A 11 7.20 15.64 0.43
CA PRO A 11 8.10 15.32 -0.67
C PRO A 11 7.87 13.92 -1.24
N ALA A 12 7.39 12.98 -0.41
CA ALA A 12 7.12 11.61 -0.85
C ALA A 12 6.04 11.56 -1.95
N LEU A 13 5.07 12.48 -1.94
CA LEU A 13 4.04 12.55 -2.97
C LEU A 13 4.64 12.71 -4.38
N VAL A 14 5.57 13.64 -4.52
CA VAL A 14 6.26 13.87 -5.81
C VAL A 14 7.06 12.65 -6.23
N LEU A 15 7.80 12.04 -5.28
CA LEU A 15 8.60 10.85 -5.53
C LEU A 15 7.74 9.66 -5.96
N VAL A 16 6.58 9.47 -5.34
CA VAL A 16 5.63 8.39 -5.68
C VAL A 16 5.11 8.56 -7.11
N TYR A 17 4.70 9.76 -7.52
CA TYR A 17 4.23 9.98 -8.90
C TYR A 17 5.31 9.70 -9.93
N LEU A 18 6.53 10.21 -9.71
CA LEU A 18 7.65 9.95 -10.61
C LEU A 18 7.99 8.47 -10.68
N THR A 19 8.10 7.80 -9.53
CA THR A 19 8.38 6.36 -9.46
C THR A 19 7.30 5.54 -10.16
N SER A 20 6.02 5.89 -9.98
CA SER A 20 4.88 5.22 -10.62
C SER A 20 4.92 5.34 -12.14
N THR A 21 5.33 6.50 -12.66
CA THR A 21 5.50 6.70 -14.12
C THR A 21 6.56 5.79 -14.69
N TYR A 22 7.72 5.68 -14.05
CA TYR A 22 8.79 4.77 -14.49
C TYR A 22 8.40 3.30 -14.35
N ARG A 23 7.68 2.94 -13.27
CA ARG A 23 7.14 1.59 -13.10
C ARG A 23 6.14 1.23 -14.18
N GLY A 24 5.21 2.14 -14.48
CA GLY A 24 4.24 1.98 -15.56
C GLY A 24 4.89 1.78 -16.92
N TYR A 25 5.95 2.52 -17.23
CA TYR A 25 6.73 2.33 -18.44
C TYR A 25 7.36 0.91 -18.50
N ALA A 26 8.02 0.47 -17.43
CA ALA A 26 8.63 -0.85 -17.39
C ALA A 26 7.60 -1.99 -17.51
N GLN A 27 6.44 -1.83 -16.86
CA GLN A 27 5.32 -2.78 -16.93
C GLN A 27 4.71 -2.83 -18.34
N GLY A 28 4.57 -1.67 -19.01
CA GLY A 28 4.11 -1.60 -20.40
C GLY A 28 5.06 -2.33 -21.36
N MET A 29 6.35 -2.37 -21.05
CA MET A 29 7.35 -3.17 -21.76
C MET A 29 7.38 -4.65 -21.33
N SER A 30 6.36 -5.11 -20.58
CA SER A 30 6.26 -6.47 -20.01
C SER A 30 7.45 -6.88 -19.13
N ASN A 31 8.19 -5.91 -18.59
CA ASN A 31 9.32 -6.14 -17.71
C ASN A 31 9.00 -5.77 -16.27
N MET A 32 8.71 -6.78 -15.45
CA MET A 32 8.35 -6.59 -14.02
C MET A 32 9.58 -6.45 -13.10
N LYS A 33 10.78 -6.86 -13.55
CA LYS A 33 12.00 -6.87 -12.70
C LYS A 33 12.32 -5.51 -12.07
N PRO A 34 12.40 -4.39 -12.84
CA PRO A 34 12.74 -3.10 -12.26
C PRO A 34 11.66 -2.60 -11.29
N THR A 35 10.39 -2.92 -11.55
CA THR A 35 9.29 -2.61 -10.64
C THR A 35 9.47 -3.31 -9.30
N THR A 36 9.70 -4.62 -9.32
CA THR A 36 9.87 -5.42 -8.09
C THR A 36 11.07 -4.97 -7.27
N VAL A 37 12.22 -4.79 -7.90
CA VAL A 37 13.45 -4.35 -7.20
C VAL A 37 13.27 -2.95 -6.61
N SER A 38 12.64 -2.02 -7.35
CA SER A 38 12.37 -0.67 -6.84
C SER A 38 11.44 -0.70 -5.61
N GLN A 39 10.45 -1.60 -5.58
CA GLN A 39 9.56 -1.77 -4.43
C GLN A 39 10.30 -2.32 -3.20
N ILE A 40 11.19 -3.30 -3.40
CA ILE A 40 12.01 -3.84 -2.31
C ILE A 40 12.91 -2.73 -1.73
N LEU A 41 13.59 -1.97 -2.57
CA LEU A 41 14.44 -0.86 -2.13
C LEU A 41 13.64 0.23 -1.40
N GLU A 42 12.44 0.53 -1.86
CA GLU A 42 11.52 1.46 -1.20
C GLU A 42 11.17 0.99 0.21
N VAL A 43 10.78 -0.28 0.35
CA VAL A 43 10.38 -0.85 1.65
C VAL A 43 11.58 -0.94 2.59
N VAL A 44 12.72 -1.44 2.12
CA VAL A 44 13.95 -1.51 2.94
C VAL A 44 14.38 -0.13 3.38
N GLY A 45 14.42 0.84 2.46
CA GLY A 45 14.78 2.23 2.78
C GLY A 45 13.82 2.86 3.79
N LYS A 46 12.50 2.69 3.57
CA LYS A 46 11.47 3.19 4.47
C LYS A 46 11.59 2.62 5.88
N VAL A 47 11.72 1.30 5.99
CA VAL A 47 11.81 0.63 7.30
C VAL A 47 13.11 0.99 8.01
N THR A 48 14.24 0.88 7.33
CA THR A 48 15.55 1.13 7.94
C THR A 48 15.68 2.57 8.41
N VAL A 49 15.45 3.53 7.51
CA VAL A 49 15.61 4.95 7.85
C VAL A 49 14.52 5.40 8.83
N GLY A 50 13.27 4.95 8.64
CA GLY A 50 12.17 5.29 9.54
C GLY A 50 12.42 4.80 10.97
N LEU A 51 12.88 3.56 11.15
CA LEU A 51 13.20 3.02 12.47
C LEU A 51 14.41 3.70 13.10
N VAL A 52 15.48 3.93 12.33
CA VAL A 52 16.68 4.61 12.83
C VAL A 52 16.35 6.03 13.31
N LEU A 53 15.58 6.79 12.53
CA LEU A 53 15.17 8.15 12.92
C LEU A 53 14.24 8.15 14.12
N ALA A 54 13.23 7.27 14.14
CA ALA A 54 12.33 7.15 15.27
C ALA A 54 13.09 6.81 16.55
N TRP A 55 13.98 5.83 16.51
CA TRP A 55 14.81 5.42 17.64
C TRP A 55 15.75 6.53 18.09
N SER A 56 16.45 7.20 17.15
CA SER A 56 17.37 8.30 17.46
C SER A 56 16.65 9.47 18.15
N PHE A 57 15.47 9.86 17.63
CA PHE A 57 14.71 10.96 18.21
C PHE A 57 14.11 10.60 19.57
N THR A 58 13.70 9.36 19.77
CA THR A 58 13.22 8.88 21.06
C THR A 58 14.36 8.87 22.10
N ARG A 59 15.56 8.39 21.72
CA ARG A 59 16.74 8.43 22.59
C ARG A 59 17.21 9.86 22.91
N ALA A 60 17.07 10.77 21.96
CA ALA A 60 17.39 12.19 22.17
C ALA A 60 16.36 12.94 23.02
N GLY A 61 15.36 12.26 23.59
CA GLY A 61 14.31 12.87 24.42
C GLY A 61 13.38 13.81 23.66
N LYS A 62 13.30 13.70 22.34
CA LYS A 62 12.39 14.51 21.52
C LYS A 62 10.93 14.06 21.75
N SER A 63 10.00 14.99 21.51
CA SER A 63 8.58 14.71 21.67
C SER A 63 8.09 13.62 20.71
N LEU A 64 7.05 12.87 21.11
CA LEU A 64 6.43 11.82 20.29
C LEU A 64 6.07 12.29 18.86
N PRO A 65 5.52 13.50 18.64
CA PRO A 65 5.24 14.01 17.30
C PRO A 65 6.48 14.13 16.41
N VAL A 66 7.65 14.48 16.99
CA VAL A 66 8.92 14.58 16.26
C VAL A 66 9.43 13.18 15.91
N ALA A 67 9.37 12.24 16.85
CA ALA A 67 9.77 10.85 16.61
C ALA A 67 8.90 10.20 15.52
N SER A 68 7.58 10.42 15.54
CA SER A 68 6.68 9.93 14.51
C SER A 68 6.90 10.60 13.15
N ALA A 69 7.22 11.90 13.11
CA ALA A 69 7.59 12.57 11.87
C ALA A 69 8.89 11.99 11.28
N GLY A 70 9.87 11.65 12.12
CA GLY A 70 11.09 10.95 11.69
C GLY A 70 10.81 9.58 11.10
N ALA A 71 9.93 8.79 11.73
CA ALA A 71 9.50 7.50 11.19
C ALA A 71 8.85 7.66 9.81
N ILE A 72 7.97 8.65 9.65
CA ILE A 72 7.28 8.93 8.39
C ILE A 72 8.24 9.46 7.32
N PHE A 73 9.26 10.23 7.69
CA PHE A 73 10.28 10.70 6.74
C PHE A 73 11.03 9.55 6.07
N GLY A 74 11.11 8.39 6.71
CA GLY A 74 11.59 7.15 6.09
C GLY A 74 10.88 6.80 4.79
N VAL A 75 9.58 7.15 4.65
CA VAL A 75 8.81 6.93 3.40
C VAL A 75 9.39 7.78 2.27
N THR A 76 9.74 9.03 2.54
CA THR A 76 10.36 9.94 1.57
C THR A 76 11.72 9.40 1.10
N VAL A 77 12.56 8.96 2.03
CA VAL A 77 13.89 8.41 1.70
C VAL A 77 13.77 7.08 0.94
N GLY A 78 12.87 6.19 1.35
CA GLY A 78 12.60 4.95 0.61
C GLY A 78 12.11 5.21 -0.82
N GLY A 79 11.21 6.18 -0.99
CA GLY A 79 10.75 6.62 -2.31
C GLY A 79 11.89 7.19 -3.18
N ALA A 80 12.83 7.94 -2.57
CA ALA A 80 14.00 8.46 -3.27
C ALA A 80 14.93 7.31 -3.76
N PHE A 81 15.18 6.30 -2.94
CA PHE A 81 15.95 5.12 -3.36
C PHE A 81 15.28 4.36 -4.50
N ALA A 82 13.96 4.17 -4.43
CA ALA A 82 13.21 3.53 -5.50
C ALA A 82 13.28 4.32 -6.80
N LEU A 83 13.09 5.64 -6.73
CA LEU A 83 13.16 6.51 -7.91
C LEU A 83 14.56 6.50 -8.53
N LEU A 84 15.59 6.63 -7.71
CA LEU A 84 16.97 6.61 -8.17
C LEU A 84 17.28 5.31 -8.90
N TYR A 85 16.93 4.18 -8.30
CA TYR A 85 17.15 2.86 -8.92
C TYR A 85 16.43 2.74 -10.26
N ILE A 86 15.13 3.04 -10.31
CA ILE A 86 14.34 2.79 -11.52
C ILE A 86 14.68 3.78 -12.63
N ALA A 87 15.06 5.02 -12.30
CA ALA A 87 15.51 6.02 -13.27
C ALA A 87 16.87 5.61 -13.89
N VAL A 88 17.80 5.15 -13.05
CA VAL A 88 19.11 4.61 -13.54
C VAL A 88 18.90 3.36 -14.37
N TYR A 89 18.00 2.48 -13.95
CA TYR A 89 17.67 1.27 -14.71
C TYR A 89 17.10 1.63 -16.09
N LYS A 90 16.15 2.56 -16.17
CA LYS A 90 15.58 3.04 -17.45
C LYS A 90 16.67 3.61 -18.34
N HIS A 91 17.51 4.47 -17.82
CA HIS A 91 18.57 5.10 -18.61
C HIS A 91 19.60 4.09 -19.15
N ARG A 92 19.90 3.03 -18.40
CA ARG A 92 20.89 2.01 -18.82
C ARG A 92 20.33 0.97 -19.78
N HIS A 93 19.09 0.53 -19.60
CA HIS A 93 18.52 -0.60 -20.33
C HIS A 93 17.56 -0.18 -21.44
N TYR A 94 17.01 1.02 -21.35
CA TYR A 94 16.13 1.60 -22.35
C TYR A 94 16.65 2.99 -22.75
N PRO A 95 17.83 3.05 -23.40
CA PRO A 95 18.29 4.32 -23.96
C PRO A 95 17.26 4.82 -24.97
N ASP A 96 17.03 6.11 -24.98
CA ASP A 96 16.12 6.76 -25.93
C ASP A 96 16.74 6.61 -27.34
N LYS A 97 16.54 5.45 -27.97
CA LYS A 97 16.87 5.25 -29.37
C LYS A 97 15.79 5.96 -30.17
N PRO A 98 16.16 6.75 -31.20
CA PRO A 98 15.17 7.23 -32.14
C PRO A 98 14.47 5.99 -32.72
N VAL A 99 13.14 5.97 -32.59
CA VAL A 99 12.31 4.92 -33.17
C VAL A 99 12.53 4.99 -34.68
N ALA A 100 13.15 3.96 -35.23
CA ALA A 100 13.45 3.89 -36.65
C ALA A 100 12.21 3.60 -37.51
N ASP A 101 11.03 3.54 -36.90
CA ASP A 101 9.76 3.26 -37.56
C ASP A 101 8.98 4.57 -37.76
N PRO A 102 8.52 4.87 -38.98
CA PRO A 102 7.82 6.11 -39.30
C PRO A 102 6.37 6.13 -38.83
N ASP A 103 6.01 5.35 -37.81
CA ASP A 103 4.71 5.51 -37.15
C ASP A 103 4.62 6.93 -36.59
N VAL A 104 3.73 7.70 -37.20
CA VAL A 104 3.45 9.07 -36.77
C VAL A 104 3.05 9.02 -35.29
N PRO A 105 3.83 9.65 -34.41
CA PRO A 105 3.51 9.59 -33.00
C PRO A 105 2.10 10.15 -32.76
N ASP A 106 1.30 9.39 -32.04
CA ASP A 106 -0.05 9.84 -31.66
C ASP A 106 0.03 11.24 -30.99
N PRO A 107 -0.84 12.18 -31.37
CA PRO A 107 -0.81 13.50 -30.79
C PRO A 107 -1.01 13.42 -29.27
N ALA A 108 -0.18 14.16 -28.51
CA ALA A 108 -0.16 14.13 -27.05
C ALA A 108 -1.56 14.28 -26.42
N GLY A 109 -2.45 15.08 -27.04
CA GLY A 109 -3.83 15.24 -26.59
C GLY A 109 -4.66 13.95 -26.66
N ARG A 110 -4.44 13.11 -27.69
CA ARG A 110 -5.13 11.82 -27.83
C ARG A 110 -4.63 10.82 -26.77
N ILE A 111 -3.33 10.78 -26.55
CA ILE A 111 -2.72 9.95 -25.52
C ILE A 111 -3.25 10.36 -24.14
N LEU A 112 -3.22 11.65 -23.83
CA LEU A 112 -3.73 12.18 -22.56
C LEU A 112 -5.22 11.88 -22.38
N GLY A 113 -6.03 12.07 -23.42
CA GLY A 113 -7.47 11.77 -23.39
C GLY A 113 -7.74 10.29 -23.10
N THR A 114 -7.00 9.39 -23.72
CA THR A 114 -7.10 7.94 -23.47
C THR A 114 -6.68 7.59 -22.05
N LEU A 115 -5.55 8.14 -21.58
CA LEU A 115 -5.07 7.94 -20.22
C LEU A 115 -6.08 8.43 -19.17
N LEU A 116 -6.64 9.63 -19.33
CA LEU A 116 -7.63 10.18 -18.40
C LEU A 116 -8.91 9.33 -18.40
N ARG A 117 -9.39 8.91 -19.57
CA ARG A 117 -10.59 8.08 -19.69
C ARG A 117 -10.46 6.76 -18.94
N ILE A 118 -9.27 6.18 -18.89
CA ILE A 118 -9.01 4.92 -18.17
C ILE A 118 -8.72 5.21 -16.69
N SER A 119 -7.90 6.22 -16.39
CA SER A 119 -7.41 6.50 -15.05
C SER A 119 -8.50 7.05 -14.12
N ILE A 120 -9.43 7.89 -14.63
CA ILE A 120 -10.47 8.51 -13.80
C ILE A 120 -11.39 7.46 -13.14
N PRO A 121 -11.98 6.48 -13.86
CA PRO A 121 -12.78 5.45 -13.23
C PRO A 121 -12.01 4.62 -12.20
N ILE A 122 -10.75 4.27 -12.50
CA ILE A 122 -9.89 3.52 -11.59
C ILE A 122 -9.59 4.34 -10.33
N ALA A 123 -9.24 5.63 -10.49
CA ALA A 123 -8.97 6.52 -9.38
C ALA A 123 -10.20 6.73 -8.49
N LEU A 124 -11.39 6.89 -9.08
CA LEU A 124 -12.64 6.98 -8.34
C LEU A 124 -12.90 5.70 -7.54
N GLY A 125 -12.75 4.52 -8.17
CA GLY A 125 -12.91 3.24 -7.49
C GLY A 125 -11.94 3.07 -6.31
N SER A 126 -10.67 3.41 -6.49
CA SER A 126 -9.65 3.35 -5.43
C SER A 126 -9.92 4.36 -4.31
N SER A 127 -10.47 5.54 -4.65
CA SER A 127 -10.80 6.59 -3.68
C SER A 127 -11.93 6.18 -2.72
N VAL A 128 -12.83 5.29 -3.15
CA VAL A 128 -13.93 4.80 -2.30
C VAL A 128 -13.38 4.17 -1.01
N LEU A 129 -12.36 3.33 -1.11
CA LEU A 129 -11.73 2.72 0.08
C LEU A 129 -11.13 3.76 1.02
N SER A 130 -10.51 4.80 0.48
CA SER A 130 -9.96 5.89 1.29
C SER A 130 -11.05 6.71 1.98
N ILE A 131 -12.17 6.94 1.30
CA ILE A 131 -13.34 7.62 1.87
C ILE A 131 -13.97 6.77 2.97
N ILE A 132 -14.12 5.46 2.77
CA ILE A 132 -14.61 4.53 3.80
C ILE A 132 -13.72 4.61 5.04
N ASN A 133 -12.40 4.54 4.89
CA ASN A 133 -11.46 4.65 6.01
C ASN A 133 -11.59 6.00 6.77
N LEU A 134 -11.86 7.10 6.06
CA LEU A 134 -12.12 8.41 6.70
C LEU A 134 -13.44 8.42 7.47
N ILE A 135 -14.49 7.82 6.91
CA ILE A 135 -15.80 7.68 7.57
C ILE A 135 -15.64 6.81 8.81
N ASP A 136 -14.97 5.67 8.71
CA ASP A 136 -14.72 4.77 9.85
C ASP A 136 -13.96 5.48 10.97
N THR A 137 -12.91 6.21 10.63
CA THR A 137 -12.15 6.99 11.61
C THR A 137 -13.06 7.98 12.37
N LYS A 138 -13.85 8.76 11.61
CA LYS A 138 -14.79 9.71 12.21
C LYS A 138 -15.87 9.03 13.05
N LEU A 139 -16.44 7.94 12.53
CA LEU A 139 -17.52 7.22 13.19
C LEU A 139 -17.06 6.57 14.49
N ILE A 140 -15.90 5.91 14.48
CA ILE A 140 -15.30 5.28 15.65
C ILE A 140 -15.02 6.34 16.73
N MET A 141 -14.35 7.44 16.38
CA MET A 141 -14.03 8.51 17.31
C MET A 141 -15.29 9.17 17.87
N TYR A 142 -16.27 9.45 17.03
CA TYR A 142 -17.55 10.01 17.46
C TYR A 142 -18.29 9.08 18.42
N ARG A 143 -18.37 7.78 18.13
CA ARG A 143 -19.02 6.80 19.00
C ARG A 143 -18.31 6.63 20.34
N LEU A 144 -16.99 6.57 20.35
CA LEU A 144 -16.21 6.46 21.57
C LEU A 144 -16.40 7.68 22.50
N GLN A 145 -16.47 8.87 21.94
CA GLN A 145 -16.61 10.10 22.73
C GLN A 145 -18.06 10.38 23.11
N THR A 146 -19.02 10.23 22.17
CA THR A 146 -20.41 10.68 22.39
C THR A 146 -21.28 9.59 23.00
N ALA A 147 -21.16 8.33 22.55
CA ALA A 147 -22.02 7.25 23.03
C ALA A 147 -21.46 6.59 24.30
N LEU A 148 -20.14 6.49 24.44
CA LEU A 148 -19.48 5.86 25.58
C LEU A 148 -18.90 6.86 26.57
N GLY A 149 -18.93 8.16 26.27
CA GLY A 149 -18.47 9.22 27.15
C GLY A 149 -16.97 9.22 27.44
N TYR A 150 -16.16 8.54 26.61
CA TYR A 150 -14.72 8.49 26.83
C TYR A 150 -14.05 9.84 26.54
N SER A 151 -13.04 10.18 27.33
CA SER A 151 -12.21 11.36 27.06
C SER A 151 -11.52 11.23 25.71
N GLU A 152 -11.21 12.36 25.07
CA GLU A 152 -10.49 12.39 23.78
C GLU A 152 -9.17 11.60 23.87
N THR A 153 -8.46 11.72 24.98
CA THR A 153 -7.18 11.01 25.19
C THR A 153 -7.37 9.50 25.19
N TYR A 154 -8.38 9.00 25.91
CA TYR A 154 -8.66 7.56 25.97
C TYR A 154 -9.21 7.01 24.65
N ALA A 155 -10.08 7.76 23.97
CA ALA A 155 -10.56 7.44 22.64
C ALA A 155 -9.42 7.32 21.62
N ASN A 156 -8.42 8.22 21.69
CA ASN A 156 -7.23 8.14 20.84
C ASN A 156 -6.37 6.90 21.13
N VAL A 157 -6.27 6.46 22.38
CA VAL A 157 -5.57 5.22 22.74
C VAL A 157 -6.28 4.01 22.15
N LEU A 158 -7.61 3.91 22.31
CA LEU A 158 -8.40 2.82 21.73
C LEU A 158 -8.33 2.80 20.19
N TYR A 159 -8.39 3.97 19.57
CA TYR A 159 -8.21 4.08 18.13
C TYR A 159 -6.81 3.65 17.69
N GLY A 160 -5.78 3.92 18.49
CA GLY A 160 -4.43 3.41 18.29
C GLY A 160 -4.36 1.87 18.34
N VAL A 161 -5.09 1.24 19.26
CA VAL A 161 -5.21 -0.22 19.34
C VAL A 161 -5.91 -0.77 18.09
N TYR A 162 -7.00 -0.14 17.65
CA TYR A 162 -7.69 -0.49 16.41
C TYR A 162 -6.75 -0.45 15.20
N GLY A 163 -5.94 0.62 15.06
CA GLY A 163 -4.97 0.75 13.96
C GLY A 163 -3.88 -0.35 13.97
N LYS A 164 -3.41 -0.77 15.15
CA LYS A 164 -2.48 -1.89 15.28
C LYS A 164 -3.12 -3.20 14.78
N VAL A 165 -4.33 -3.47 15.20
CA VAL A 165 -5.08 -4.67 14.81
C VAL A 165 -5.43 -4.66 13.32
N GLN A 166 -5.81 -3.49 12.78
CA GLN A 166 -6.09 -3.34 11.35
C GLN A 166 -4.84 -3.65 10.50
N THR A 167 -3.65 -3.32 10.98
CA THR A 167 -2.40 -3.67 10.30
C THR A 167 -2.23 -5.19 10.19
N LEU A 168 -2.53 -5.93 11.25
CA LEU A 168 -2.49 -7.40 11.26
C LEU A 168 -3.58 -8.01 10.38
N TYR A 169 -4.79 -7.47 10.46
CA TYR A 169 -5.90 -7.87 9.61
C TYR A 169 -5.62 -7.75 8.11
N ASN A 170 -4.81 -6.78 7.71
CA ASN A 170 -4.43 -6.59 6.30
C ASN A 170 -3.35 -7.57 5.80
N LEU A 171 -2.78 -8.44 6.65
CA LEU A 171 -1.75 -9.39 6.24
C LEU A 171 -2.22 -10.36 5.14
N PRO A 172 -3.40 -11.00 5.21
CA PRO A 172 -3.87 -11.85 4.10
C PRO A 172 -3.95 -11.11 2.76
N ALA A 173 -4.44 -9.87 2.77
CA ALA A 173 -4.50 -9.04 1.56
C ALA A 173 -3.12 -8.74 0.99
N ALA A 174 -2.09 -8.57 1.83
CA ALA A 174 -0.72 -8.33 1.40
C ALA A 174 -0.12 -9.52 0.62
N PHE A 175 -0.58 -10.75 0.87
CA PHE A 175 -0.19 -11.94 0.11
C PHE A 175 -0.99 -12.09 -1.20
N VAL A 176 -2.27 -11.73 -1.19
CA VAL A 176 -3.15 -11.87 -2.35
C VAL A 176 -2.92 -10.77 -3.40
N THR A 177 -2.63 -9.55 -2.97
CA THR A 177 -2.46 -8.39 -3.88
C THR A 177 -1.38 -8.59 -4.96
N PRO A 178 -0.17 -9.13 -4.69
CA PRO A 178 0.83 -9.38 -5.72
C PRO A 178 0.37 -10.38 -6.78
N MET A 179 -0.47 -11.35 -6.41
CA MET A 179 -1.05 -12.29 -7.37
C MET A 179 -1.94 -11.58 -8.38
N THR A 180 -2.77 -10.64 -7.92
CA THR A 180 -3.65 -9.84 -8.79
C THR A 180 -2.83 -9.05 -9.82
N ILE A 181 -1.72 -8.44 -9.41
CA ILE A 181 -0.84 -7.68 -10.31
C ILE A 181 -0.29 -8.54 -11.44
N SER A 182 -0.01 -9.82 -11.19
CA SER A 182 0.52 -10.75 -12.18
C SER A 182 -0.58 -11.32 -13.10
N ILE A 183 -1.77 -11.55 -12.57
CA ILE A 183 -2.87 -12.23 -13.26
C ILE A 183 -3.62 -11.28 -14.22
N VAL A 184 -3.80 -10.02 -13.83
CA VAL A 184 -4.54 -9.04 -14.65
C VAL A 184 -3.96 -8.88 -16.06
N PRO A 185 -2.64 -8.69 -16.26
CA PRO A 185 -2.07 -8.62 -17.62
C PRO A 185 -2.23 -9.94 -18.39
N ALA A 186 -2.12 -11.07 -17.72
CA ALA A 186 -2.27 -12.38 -18.35
C ALA A 186 -3.70 -12.58 -18.90
N ILE A 187 -4.73 -12.26 -18.10
CA ILE A 187 -6.13 -12.31 -18.53
C ILE A 187 -6.37 -11.29 -19.65
N ALA A 188 -5.87 -10.08 -19.54
CA ALA A 188 -6.02 -9.06 -20.57
C ALA A 188 -5.45 -9.52 -21.93
N ALA A 189 -4.28 -10.17 -21.93
CA ALA A 189 -3.71 -10.74 -23.15
C ALA A 189 -4.57 -11.86 -23.75
N MET A 190 -5.21 -12.69 -22.93
CA MET A 190 -6.14 -13.75 -23.38
C MET A 190 -7.41 -13.16 -23.98
N VAL A 191 -7.96 -12.12 -23.37
CA VAL A 191 -9.14 -11.41 -23.87
C VAL A 191 -8.86 -10.80 -25.25
N VAL A 192 -7.72 -10.16 -25.45
CA VAL A 192 -7.31 -9.60 -26.74
C VAL A 192 -7.18 -10.71 -27.81
N GLN A 193 -6.73 -11.91 -27.42
CA GLN A 193 -6.65 -13.08 -28.30
C GLN A 193 -7.98 -13.82 -28.48
N GLN A 194 -9.08 -13.32 -27.92
CA GLN A 194 -10.41 -13.93 -27.90
C GLN A 194 -10.47 -15.33 -27.26
N LYS A 195 -9.51 -15.67 -26.41
CA LYS A 195 -9.42 -16.93 -25.67
C LYS A 195 -10.14 -16.84 -24.34
N TYR A 196 -11.43 -16.54 -24.36
CA TYR A 196 -12.23 -16.25 -23.16
C TYR A 196 -12.26 -17.42 -22.17
N ASP A 197 -12.35 -18.68 -22.65
CA ASP A 197 -12.39 -19.87 -21.78
C ASP A 197 -11.09 -20.03 -20.99
N GLN A 198 -9.95 -19.75 -21.62
CA GLN A 198 -8.65 -19.80 -20.94
C GLN A 198 -8.55 -18.68 -19.92
N GLY A 199 -9.00 -17.47 -20.26
CA GLY A 199 -9.06 -16.34 -19.33
C GLY A 199 -9.92 -16.64 -18.12
N HIS A 200 -11.07 -17.29 -18.32
CA HIS A 200 -11.98 -17.72 -17.25
C HIS A 200 -11.32 -18.74 -16.31
N THR A 201 -10.66 -19.75 -16.86
CA THR A 201 -9.93 -20.78 -16.11
C THR A 201 -8.80 -20.16 -15.24
N VAL A 202 -8.07 -19.19 -15.79
CA VAL A 202 -7.01 -18.47 -15.05
C VAL A 202 -7.62 -17.64 -13.91
N ALA A 203 -8.72 -16.93 -14.16
CA ALA A 203 -9.41 -16.15 -13.14
C ALA A 203 -9.94 -17.05 -12.01
N GLU A 204 -10.57 -18.17 -12.36
CA GLU A 204 -11.08 -19.14 -11.38
C GLU A 204 -9.96 -19.74 -10.54
N SER A 205 -8.85 -20.13 -11.17
CA SER A 205 -7.67 -20.63 -10.46
C SER A 205 -7.08 -19.60 -9.51
N ALA A 206 -7.04 -18.34 -9.92
CA ALA A 206 -6.58 -17.24 -9.10
C ALA A 206 -7.47 -17.05 -7.86
N LEU A 207 -8.80 -17.09 -8.04
CA LEU A 207 -9.75 -16.98 -6.93
C LEU A 207 -9.60 -18.17 -5.95
N ARG A 208 -9.46 -19.39 -6.47
CA ARG A 208 -9.24 -20.58 -5.63
C ARG A 208 -7.97 -20.49 -4.80
N ILE A 209 -6.85 -20.05 -5.41
CA ILE A 209 -5.57 -19.89 -4.71
C ILE A 209 -5.69 -18.78 -3.67
N SER A 210 -6.30 -17.65 -4.03
CA SER A 210 -6.52 -16.54 -3.10
C SER A 210 -7.33 -16.97 -1.88
N ALA A 211 -8.42 -17.70 -2.09
CA ALA A 211 -9.24 -18.24 -1.01
C ALA A 211 -8.47 -19.27 -0.16
N ALA A 212 -7.71 -20.16 -0.80
CA ALA A 212 -6.91 -21.16 -0.10
C ALA A 212 -5.80 -20.56 0.79
N VAL A 213 -5.34 -19.36 0.48
CA VAL A 213 -4.38 -18.62 1.30
C VAL A 213 -5.09 -17.75 2.35
N ALA A 214 -6.11 -16.98 1.93
CA ALA A 214 -6.77 -16.02 2.80
C ALA A 214 -7.59 -16.68 3.93
N MET A 215 -8.31 -17.77 3.64
CA MET A 215 -9.13 -18.44 4.66
C MET A 215 -8.32 -18.99 5.84
N PRO A 216 -7.25 -19.80 5.64
CA PRO A 216 -6.44 -20.26 6.76
C PRO A 216 -5.77 -19.13 7.53
N MET A 217 -5.34 -18.06 6.81
CA MET A 217 -4.74 -16.90 7.46
C MET A 217 -5.75 -16.15 8.34
N GLY A 218 -6.99 -15.94 7.85
CA GLY A 218 -8.05 -15.30 8.63
C GLY A 218 -8.39 -16.11 9.90
N ILE A 219 -8.60 -17.41 9.76
CA ILE A 219 -8.85 -18.31 10.88
C ILE A 219 -7.65 -18.33 11.84
N GLY A 220 -6.42 -18.39 11.31
CA GLY A 220 -5.21 -18.32 12.09
C GLY A 220 -5.08 -17.03 12.92
N LEU A 221 -5.37 -15.88 12.31
CA LEU A 221 -5.41 -14.59 12.99
C LEU A 221 -6.49 -14.56 14.09
N ALA A 222 -7.65 -15.17 13.85
CA ALA A 222 -8.72 -15.24 14.82
C ALA A 222 -8.35 -16.12 16.02
N VAL A 223 -7.87 -17.34 15.76
CA VAL A 223 -7.53 -18.33 16.82
C VAL A 223 -6.28 -17.90 17.60
N LEU A 224 -5.30 -17.35 16.92
CA LEU A 224 -4.04 -16.91 17.52
C LEU A 224 -4.03 -15.40 17.85
N SER A 225 -5.20 -14.76 17.93
CA SER A 225 -5.31 -13.32 18.17
C SER A 225 -4.61 -12.88 19.45
N ASP A 226 -4.79 -13.62 20.54
CA ASP A 226 -4.21 -13.29 21.85
C ASP A 226 -2.67 -13.40 21.85
N PRO A 227 -2.04 -14.52 21.49
CA PRO A 227 -0.59 -14.61 21.43
C PRO A 227 0.04 -13.67 20.41
N ILE A 228 -0.59 -13.44 19.25
CA ILE A 228 -0.06 -12.54 18.21
C ILE A 228 -0.01 -11.10 18.73
N VAL A 229 -1.11 -10.62 19.32
CA VAL A 229 -1.17 -9.24 19.79
C VAL A 229 -0.24 -9.04 20.98
N ASN A 230 -0.17 -9.98 21.92
CA ASN A 230 0.70 -9.87 23.10
C ASN A 230 2.20 -9.92 22.76
N VAL A 231 2.59 -10.69 21.75
CA VAL A 231 3.99 -10.76 21.31
C VAL A 231 4.40 -9.53 20.52
N LEU A 232 3.55 -9.06 19.60
CA LEU A 232 3.87 -7.94 18.72
C LEU A 232 3.64 -6.58 19.40
N TYR A 233 2.68 -6.48 20.28
CA TYR A 233 2.28 -5.26 20.97
C TYR A 233 2.13 -5.49 22.47
N PRO A 234 3.22 -5.83 23.19
CA PRO A 234 3.19 -5.96 24.64
C PRO A 234 2.69 -4.64 25.23
N ASN A 235 1.74 -4.68 26.13
CA ASN A 235 0.99 -3.56 26.70
C ASN A 235 -0.18 -3.01 25.81
N SER A 236 -0.66 -3.76 24.85
CA SER A 236 -1.98 -3.47 24.27
C SER A 236 -3.05 -3.96 25.26
N ASN A 237 -4.13 -3.14 25.40
CA ASN A 237 -5.28 -3.51 26.25
C ASN A 237 -5.93 -4.79 25.70
N ASP A 238 -6.68 -5.52 26.55
CA ASP A 238 -7.43 -6.74 26.21
C ASP A 238 -8.37 -6.58 25.00
N ALA A 239 -8.70 -5.35 24.63
CA ALA A 239 -9.46 -5.05 23.42
C ALA A 239 -8.74 -5.43 22.11
N GLY A 240 -7.40 -5.46 22.09
CA GLY A 240 -6.62 -5.77 20.88
C GLY A 240 -6.86 -7.20 20.38
N PRO A 241 -6.65 -8.22 21.21
CA PRO A 241 -6.92 -9.62 20.83
C PRO A 241 -8.37 -9.84 20.40
N MET A 242 -9.33 -9.30 21.13
CA MET A 242 -10.75 -9.44 20.83
C MET A 242 -11.10 -8.85 19.47
N LEU A 243 -10.59 -7.64 19.15
CA LEU A 243 -10.78 -7.01 17.84
C LEU A 243 -10.16 -7.86 16.71
N LEU A 244 -8.95 -8.39 16.92
CA LEU A 244 -8.28 -9.21 15.90
C LEU A 244 -9.04 -10.51 15.65
N MET A 245 -9.59 -11.13 16.70
CA MET A 245 -10.43 -12.32 16.59
C MET A 245 -11.67 -12.03 15.71
N PHE A 246 -12.41 -10.97 16.00
CA PHE A 246 -13.59 -10.62 15.22
C PHE A 246 -13.27 -10.28 13.77
N LEU A 247 -12.22 -9.50 13.53
CA LEU A 247 -11.80 -9.13 12.18
C LEU A 247 -11.28 -10.34 11.38
N GLY A 248 -10.57 -11.26 12.05
CA GLY A 248 -10.08 -12.48 11.40
C GLY A 248 -11.21 -13.43 10.98
N LEU A 249 -12.31 -13.47 11.76
CA LEU A 249 -13.50 -14.24 11.39
C LEU A 249 -14.32 -13.58 10.27
N ALA A 250 -14.31 -12.25 10.18
CA ALA A 250 -15.02 -11.51 9.15
C ALA A 250 -14.40 -11.64 7.78
#